data_998605feb24183408afcdfd474309bec
#
_entry.id   998605feb24183408afcdfd474309bec
#
_cell.length_a   1.000
_cell.length_b   1.000
_cell.length_c   1.000
_cell.angle_alpha   90.00
_cell.angle_beta   90.00
_cell.angle_gamma   90.00
#
_symmetry.space_group_name_H-M   'P 1'
#
loop_
_entity.id
_entity.type
_entity.pdbx_description
1 polymer ?
#
loop_
_entity_poly.entity_id
_entity_poly.type
_entity_poly.pdbx_seq_one_letter_code
_entity_poly.pdbx_strand_id
1 'polypeptide(L)'
;MRCRHCGSACTYKASDELDTQEALDLCDQLAGLGIELVTLSGGEPLLRDDWHLIGARLVEQGVKVNMISNGWLFDADAVNRALEAGFSNCAVSLDGTEEVHDALRRTGAFKHACSALRAMQQAGMGSAVITTLMQDNLDLLPRMHPLLEDLGVQHWQLQLGMPMGSMTMDRVIAPSQVETIVSFAHSLLNRGPIQPVLADCVGYYSHHYQEIRASYFVSDLPWNGCNAGKSNIGILHNGDILGCTSIRAPEFVEGNIRQTPLRVIWNRPGAFAWNRDFSVEDLGGFCEKCRYGEICRGGCHNVKLTMTRSLRDNPYCTYRAQVEALVPKIHQMRDIDKLLDRARKALALDMYEIAETCLERANTLSSDNLDILQMLGYAHYQCRQYQKSRDITEQALMIAPNDAYSWHGLGNALAKLGHIIEAEQAMLRARDRATNDERLMCDLENDLRILKSGDRGIGGMRPSRPLTDNPRSNNHSSAFRHIGLSPDNP
;
A
#
# COMPACT_ATOMS: atom_id res chain seq x y z
N MET A 1 -17.70 -11.41 21.76
CA MET A 1 -18.79 -10.92 20.87
C MET A 1 -18.81 -11.71 19.57
N ARG A 2 -19.92 -11.69 18.82
CA ARG A 2 -20.03 -12.33 17.49
C ARG A 2 -20.23 -11.24 16.43
N CYS A 3 -19.18 -10.47 16.18
CA CYS A 3 -19.25 -9.35 15.24
C CYS A 3 -19.44 -9.84 13.81
N ARG A 4 -20.32 -9.19 13.05
CA ARG A 4 -20.64 -9.56 11.65
C ARG A 4 -19.47 -9.37 10.68
N HIS A 5 -18.51 -8.52 11.04
CA HIS A 5 -17.31 -8.19 10.26
C HIS A 5 -16.01 -8.72 10.88
N CYS A 6 -16.09 -9.70 11.79
CA CYS A 6 -14.92 -10.21 12.48
C CYS A 6 -14.01 -11.00 11.52
N GLY A 7 -12.88 -10.45 11.15
CA GLY A 7 -11.90 -11.12 10.29
C GLY A 7 -11.26 -12.36 10.89
N SER A 8 -11.29 -12.48 12.23
CA SER A 8 -10.71 -13.61 12.96
C SER A 8 -11.71 -14.71 13.31
N ALA A 9 -13.02 -14.46 13.16
CA ALA A 9 -14.12 -15.36 13.58
C ALA A 9 -13.99 -15.89 15.04
N CYS A 10 -13.39 -15.10 15.93
CA CYS A 10 -13.10 -15.47 17.32
C CYS A 10 -14.38 -15.44 18.17
N THR A 11 -15.19 -16.49 18.07
CA THR A 11 -16.48 -16.56 18.78
C THR A 11 -16.43 -17.38 20.07
N TYR A 12 -15.42 -18.22 20.23
CA TYR A 12 -15.20 -19.11 21.39
C TYR A 12 -13.74 -19.05 21.81
N LYS A 13 -13.49 -19.34 23.12
CA LYS A 13 -12.14 -19.59 23.62
C LYS A 13 -11.61 -20.87 23.00
N ALA A 14 -10.41 -20.82 22.45
CA ALA A 14 -9.74 -22.01 21.94
C ALA A 14 -9.18 -22.83 23.09
N SER A 15 -9.17 -24.16 22.93
CA SER A 15 -8.67 -25.08 23.98
C SER A 15 -7.15 -25.20 24.00
N ASP A 16 -6.50 -24.72 22.97
CA ASP A 16 -5.04 -24.81 22.72
C ASP A 16 -4.33 -23.46 22.87
N GLU A 17 -4.96 -22.49 23.55
CA GLU A 17 -4.31 -21.20 23.85
C GLU A 17 -3.02 -21.42 24.67
N LEU A 18 -2.01 -20.59 24.42
CA LEU A 18 -0.81 -20.54 25.27
C LEU A 18 -1.22 -20.28 26.71
N ASP A 19 -0.67 -21.05 27.64
CA ASP A 19 -0.84 -20.77 29.07
C ASP A 19 -0.02 -19.52 29.49
N THR A 20 -0.12 -19.13 30.77
CA THR A 20 0.56 -17.93 31.27
C THR A 20 2.08 -18.06 31.16
N GLN A 21 2.65 -19.23 31.49
CA GLN A 21 4.09 -19.42 31.43
C GLN A 21 4.59 -19.39 29.98
N GLU A 22 3.93 -20.11 29.08
CA GLU A 22 4.23 -20.08 27.63
C GLU A 22 4.15 -18.65 27.07
N ALA A 23 3.16 -17.84 27.50
CA ALA A 23 3.02 -16.47 27.07
C ALA A 23 4.15 -15.55 27.62
N LEU A 24 4.58 -15.75 28.86
CA LEU A 24 5.71 -15.02 29.45
C LEU A 24 7.05 -15.40 28.79
N ASP A 25 7.27 -16.70 28.52
CA ASP A 25 8.44 -17.18 27.79
C ASP A 25 8.48 -16.60 26.36
N LEU A 26 7.31 -16.44 25.74
CA LEU A 26 7.19 -15.78 24.44
C LEU A 26 7.58 -14.29 24.52
N CYS A 27 7.23 -13.58 25.59
CA CYS A 27 7.65 -12.19 25.81
C CYS A 27 9.18 -12.07 25.80
N ASP A 28 9.87 -12.99 26.49
CA ASP A 28 11.33 -13.03 26.51
C ASP A 28 11.93 -13.32 25.13
N GLN A 29 11.32 -14.22 24.37
CA GLN A 29 11.74 -14.54 23.02
C GLN A 29 11.55 -13.34 22.06
N LEU A 30 10.46 -12.59 22.20
CA LEU A 30 10.19 -11.37 21.42
C LEU A 30 11.23 -10.28 21.70
N ALA A 31 11.49 -10.01 22.98
CA ALA A 31 12.54 -9.06 23.38
C ALA A 31 13.93 -9.50 22.89
N GLY A 32 14.25 -10.80 23.02
CA GLY A 32 15.50 -11.38 22.50
C GLY A 32 15.64 -11.34 20.98
N LEU A 33 14.53 -11.23 20.25
CA LEU A 33 14.53 -11.03 18.79
C LEU A 33 14.71 -9.56 18.40
N GLY A 34 14.58 -8.63 19.36
CA GLY A 34 14.68 -7.18 19.12
C GLY A 34 13.35 -6.54 18.69
N ILE A 35 12.23 -7.12 19.07
CA ILE A 35 10.91 -6.52 18.83
C ILE A 35 10.76 -5.27 19.68
N GLU A 36 10.41 -4.15 19.07
CA GLU A 36 10.27 -2.85 19.75
C GLU A 36 8.84 -2.56 20.23
N LEU A 37 7.84 -3.15 19.59
CA LEU A 37 6.43 -2.92 19.87
C LEU A 37 5.63 -4.21 19.73
N VAL A 38 4.80 -4.51 20.73
CA VAL A 38 3.81 -5.60 20.70
C VAL A 38 2.41 -5.02 20.86
N THR A 39 1.50 -5.45 20.01
CA THR A 39 0.07 -5.15 20.13
C THR A 39 -0.67 -6.39 20.62
N LEU A 40 -1.20 -6.34 21.83
CA LEU A 40 -2.11 -7.38 22.32
C LEU A 40 -3.47 -7.23 21.64
N SER A 41 -3.91 -8.29 20.96
CA SER A 41 -5.14 -8.32 20.18
C SER A 41 -5.76 -9.73 20.26
N GLY A 42 -6.50 -10.14 19.26
CA GLY A 42 -7.03 -11.50 19.14
C GLY A 42 -8.54 -11.54 19.01
N GLY A 43 -9.24 -12.31 19.86
CA GLY A 43 -10.67 -12.16 20.06
C GLY A 43 -10.96 -10.90 20.87
N GLU A 44 -10.73 -10.99 22.18
CA GLU A 44 -10.73 -9.89 23.12
C GLU A 44 -9.64 -10.16 24.15
N PRO A 45 -8.58 -9.38 24.22
CA PRO A 45 -7.46 -9.62 25.13
C PRO A 45 -7.88 -9.57 26.62
N LEU A 46 -8.84 -8.72 26.98
CA LEU A 46 -9.35 -8.58 28.34
C LEU A 46 -10.12 -9.82 28.87
N LEU A 47 -10.36 -10.83 28.04
CA LEU A 47 -10.90 -12.11 28.46
C LEU A 47 -9.85 -13.06 29.06
N ARG A 48 -8.55 -12.75 28.89
CA ARG A 48 -7.46 -13.45 29.59
C ARG A 48 -7.23 -12.77 30.93
N ASP A 49 -7.20 -13.54 32.00
CA ASP A 49 -6.96 -12.98 33.35
C ASP A 49 -5.55 -12.43 33.53
N ASP A 50 -4.59 -12.97 32.77
CA ASP A 50 -3.14 -12.66 32.83
C ASP A 50 -2.66 -11.63 31.80
N TRP A 51 -3.55 -10.97 31.01
CA TRP A 51 -3.17 -10.02 29.98
C TRP A 51 -2.24 -8.90 30.49
N HIS A 52 -2.48 -8.43 31.72
CA HIS A 52 -1.68 -7.38 32.34
C HIS A 52 -0.28 -7.87 32.76
N LEU A 53 -0.14 -9.15 33.14
CA LEU A 53 1.16 -9.77 33.44
C LEU A 53 2.00 -9.91 32.16
N ILE A 54 1.37 -10.30 31.06
CA ILE A 54 2.01 -10.37 29.72
C ILE A 54 2.48 -8.98 29.31
N GLY A 55 1.63 -7.95 29.45
CA GLY A 55 2.01 -6.56 29.17
C GLY A 55 3.17 -6.08 30.02
N ALA A 56 3.11 -6.29 31.35
CA ALA A 56 4.18 -5.90 32.27
C ALA A 56 5.50 -6.60 31.92
N ARG A 57 5.48 -7.90 31.60
CA ARG A 57 6.69 -8.64 31.19
C ARG A 57 7.34 -8.08 29.96
N LEU A 58 6.57 -7.71 28.93
CA LEU A 58 7.09 -7.04 27.73
C LEU A 58 7.73 -5.68 28.07
N VAL A 59 7.07 -4.87 28.90
CA VAL A 59 7.58 -3.56 29.33
C VAL A 59 8.86 -3.70 30.14
N GLU A 60 8.95 -4.67 31.06
CA GLU A 60 10.17 -5.01 31.81
C GLU A 60 11.35 -5.35 30.88
N GLN A 61 11.07 -5.96 29.75
CA GLN A 61 12.07 -6.27 28.72
C GLN A 61 12.36 -5.10 27.77
N GLY A 62 11.82 -3.91 28.01
CA GLY A 62 12.01 -2.72 27.19
C GLY A 62 11.17 -2.66 25.91
N VAL A 63 10.18 -3.54 25.76
CA VAL A 63 9.28 -3.58 24.63
C VAL A 63 8.07 -2.68 24.89
N LYS A 64 7.73 -1.80 23.94
CA LYS A 64 6.50 -1.00 24.00
C LYS A 64 5.28 -1.91 23.82
N VAL A 65 4.23 -1.65 24.59
CA VAL A 65 3.00 -2.46 24.52
C VAL A 65 1.80 -1.57 24.32
N ASN A 66 0.94 -1.98 23.41
CA ASN A 66 -0.41 -1.45 23.27
C ASN A 66 -1.43 -2.59 23.16
N MET A 67 -2.71 -2.25 23.22
CA MET A 67 -3.80 -3.24 23.16
C MET A 67 -4.92 -2.73 22.26
N ILE A 68 -5.58 -3.67 21.57
CA ILE A 68 -6.81 -3.42 20.83
C ILE A 68 -7.95 -4.16 21.51
N SER A 69 -8.93 -3.41 22.00
CA SER A 69 -10.11 -3.93 22.70
C SER A 69 -11.41 -3.57 21.99
N ASN A 70 -12.43 -4.36 22.18
CA ASN A 70 -13.81 -4.02 21.80
C ASN A 70 -14.49 -3.05 22.80
N GLY A 71 -13.80 -2.66 23.88
CA GLY A 71 -14.26 -1.74 24.90
C GLY A 71 -15.24 -2.32 25.93
N TRP A 72 -15.73 -3.55 25.77
CA TRP A 72 -16.79 -4.10 26.63
C TRP A 72 -16.37 -4.32 28.09
N LEU A 73 -15.12 -4.74 28.30
CA LEU A 73 -14.51 -4.99 29.62
C LEU A 73 -13.48 -3.93 30.00
N PHE A 74 -13.32 -2.89 29.20
CA PHE A 74 -12.28 -1.88 29.40
C PHE A 74 -12.84 -0.71 30.22
N ASP A 75 -13.16 -1.01 31.49
CA ASP A 75 -13.60 -0.05 32.49
C ASP A 75 -12.42 0.66 33.17
N ALA A 76 -12.72 1.50 34.18
CA ALA A 76 -11.70 2.27 34.90
C ALA A 76 -10.65 1.39 35.60
N ASP A 77 -11.06 0.23 36.15
CA ASP A 77 -10.15 -0.71 36.82
C ASP A 77 -9.22 -1.38 35.79
N ALA A 78 -9.73 -1.75 34.63
CA ALA A 78 -8.93 -2.32 33.55
C ALA A 78 -7.96 -1.27 32.97
N VAL A 79 -8.37 -0.01 32.85
CA VAL A 79 -7.50 1.11 32.44
C VAL A 79 -6.37 1.32 33.45
N ASN A 80 -6.67 1.34 34.75
CA ASN A 80 -5.65 1.49 35.79
C ASN A 80 -4.65 0.31 35.75
N ARG A 81 -5.12 -0.92 35.64
CA ARG A 81 -4.25 -2.10 35.48
C ARG A 81 -3.38 -2.04 34.24
N ALA A 82 -3.89 -1.47 33.14
CA ALA A 82 -3.10 -1.29 31.92
C ALA A 82 -1.96 -0.25 32.17
N LEU A 83 -2.27 0.87 32.83
CA LEU A 83 -1.25 1.88 33.20
C LEU A 83 -0.19 1.31 34.14
N GLU A 84 -0.61 0.55 35.19
CA GLU A 84 0.29 -0.13 36.12
C GLU A 84 1.20 -1.14 35.40
N ALA A 85 0.68 -1.84 34.39
CA ALA A 85 1.46 -2.74 33.54
C ALA A 85 2.34 -2.03 32.49
N GLY A 86 2.30 -0.68 32.43
CA GLY A 86 3.14 0.14 31.57
C GLY A 86 2.62 0.36 30.15
N PHE A 87 1.32 0.12 29.88
CA PHE A 87 0.71 0.48 28.59
C PHE A 87 0.60 2.00 28.47
N SER A 88 1.16 2.57 27.44
CA SER A 88 1.09 4.02 27.20
C SER A 88 -0.17 4.43 26.43
N ASN A 89 -0.71 3.55 25.61
CA ASN A 89 -1.93 3.77 24.82
C ASN A 89 -2.68 2.47 24.57
N CYS A 90 -3.96 2.59 24.31
CA CYS A 90 -4.81 1.49 23.84
C CYS A 90 -5.76 1.97 22.75
N ALA A 91 -6.18 1.03 21.92
CA ALA A 91 -7.16 1.31 20.87
C ALA A 91 -8.51 0.63 21.19
N VAL A 92 -9.59 1.36 20.96
CA VAL A 92 -10.95 0.85 21.06
C VAL A 92 -11.56 0.76 19.68
N SER A 93 -12.19 -0.36 19.39
CA SER A 93 -12.92 -0.55 18.13
C SER A 93 -14.24 0.22 18.15
N LEU A 94 -14.45 1.13 17.20
CA LEU A 94 -15.71 1.87 17.04
C LEU A 94 -16.01 2.05 15.53
N ASP A 95 -17.10 1.43 15.05
CA ASP A 95 -17.36 1.31 13.62
C ASP A 95 -18.53 2.18 13.12
N GLY A 96 -19.05 3.09 13.91
CA GLY A 96 -20.16 3.94 13.47
C GLY A 96 -20.92 4.63 14.62
N THR A 97 -22.10 5.15 14.31
CA THR A 97 -23.06 5.60 15.30
C THR A 97 -23.59 4.45 16.15
N GLU A 98 -24.27 4.71 17.27
CA GLU A 98 -24.79 3.69 18.17
C GLU A 98 -25.57 2.60 17.41
N GLU A 99 -26.46 3.00 16.52
CA GLU A 99 -27.29 2.09 15.72
C GLU A 99 -26.44 1.14 14.86
N VAL A 100 -25.51 1.69 14.09
CA VAL A 100 -24.69 0.90 13.17
C VAL A 100 -23.65 0.07 13.92
N HIS A 101 -22.99 0.63 14.91
CA HIS A 101 -22.01 -0.10 15.71
C HIS A 101 -22.64 -1.30 16.44
N ASP A 102 -23.77 -1.10 17.09
CA ASP A 102 -24.49 -2.15 17.80
C ASP A 102 -25.03 -3.23 16.85
N ALA A 103 -25.51 -2.85 15.66
CA ALA A 103 -25.93 -3.80 14.63
C ALA A 103 -24.77 -4.66 14.08
N LEU A 104 -23.59 -4.10 13.99
CA LEU A 104 -22.38 -4.79 13.51
C LEU A 104 -21.77 -5.71 14.60
N ARG A 105 -21.82 -5.29 15.85
CA ARG A 105 -21.14 -5.97 16.96
C ARG A 105 -22.09 -6.65 17.93
N ARG A 106 -22.78 -5.87 18.76
CA ARG A 106 -23.71 -6.33 19.78
C ARG A 106 -24.44 -5.14 20.38
N THR A 107 -25.71 -5.27 20.69
CA THR A 107 -26.49 -4.25 21.42
C THR A 107 -25.77 -3.81 22.70
N GLY A 108 -25.59 -2.49 22.86
CA GLY A 108 -24.86 -1.86 23.95
C GLY A 108 -23.35 -1.75 23.76
N ALA A 109 -22.78 -2.32 22.71
CA ALA A 109 -21.34 -2.24 22.44
C ALA A 109 -20.83 -0.81 22.26
N PHE A 110 -21.64 0.04 21.62
CA PHE A 110 -21.34 1.47 21.45
C PHE A 110 -21.13 2.18 22.79
N LYS A 111 -22.05 1.98 23.73
CA LYS A 111 -21.98 2.61 25.07
C LYS A 111 -20.74 2.16 25.82
N HIS A 112 -20.40 0.87 25.76
CA HIS A 112 -19.20 0.35 26.39
C HIS A 112 -17.94 0.92 25.75
N ALA A 113 -17.85 0.99 24.43
CA ALA A 113 -16.72 1.60 23.72
C ALA A 113 -16.52 3.09 24.10
N CYS A 114 -17.62 3.87 24.14
CA CYS A 114 -17.57 5.26 24.59
C CYS A 114 -17.17 5.41 26.06
N SER A 115 -17.66 4.50 26.94
CA SER A 115 -17.26 4.50 28.36
C SER A 115 -15.78 4.17 28.54
N ALA A 116 -15.24 3.21 27.78
CA ALA A 116 -13.83 2.87 27.77
C ALA A 116 -12.96 4.08 27.37
N LEU A 117 -13.33 4.76 26.28
CA LEU A 117 -12.59 5.96 25.83
C LEU A 117 -12.62 7.08 26.87
N ARG A 118 -13.75 7.32 27.54
CA ARG A 118 -13.85 8.29 28.64
C ARG A 118 -13.02 7.89 29.86
N ALA A 119 -12.97 6.60 30.21
CA ALA A 119 -12.12 6.11 31.30
C ALA A 119 -10.64 6.33 30.97
N MET A 120 -10.22 6.03 29.74
CA MET A 120 -8.85 6.32 29.28
C MET A 120 -8.52 7.81 29.36
N GLN A 121 -9.41 8.68 28.87
CA GLN A 121 -9.25 10.12 28.94
C GLN A 121 -9.10 10.62 30.38
N GLN A 122 -9.95 10.16 31.30
CA GLN A 122 -9.92 10.53 32.73
C GLN A 122 -8.63 10.06 33.42
N ALA A 123 -8.10 8.91 33.02
CA ALA A 123 -6.87 8.37 33.57
C ALA A 123 -5.59 8.91 32.89
N GLY A 124 -5.73 9.78 31.89
CA GLY A 124 -4.58 10.30 31.14
C GLY A 124 -3.89 9.28 30.23
N MET A 125 -4.56 8.16 29.92
CA MET A 125 -4.04 7.16 28.99
C MET A 125 -4.22 7.63 27.54
N GLY A 126 -3.22 7.43 26.69
CA GLY A 126 -3.31 7.65 25.25
C GLY A 126 -4.40 6.79 24.61
N SER A 127 -5.25 7.39 23.77
CA SER A 127 -6.39 6.72 23.18
C SER A 127 -6.35 6.72 21.65
N ALA A 128 -6.70 5.56 21.07
CA ALA A 128 -6.94 5.44 19.64
C ALA A 128 -8.31 4.80 19.39
N VAL A 129 -8.91 5.13 18.26
CA VAL A 129 -10.08 4.43 17.73
C VAL A 129 -9.68 3.72 16.44
N ILE A 130 -10.12 2.47 16.27
CA ILE A 130 -9.99 1.72 15.03
C ILE A 130 -11.38 1.53 14.44
N THR A 131 -11.58 2.04 13.22
CA THR A 131 -12.81 1.86 12.45
C THR A 131 -12.54 0.94 11.26
N THR A 132 -13.25 -0.18 11.21
CA THR A 132 -13.25 -1.07 10.05
C THR A 132 -14.29 -0.60 9.06
N LEU A 133 -13.83 -0.10 7.90
CA LEU A 133 -14.65 0.53 6.89
C LEU A 133 -15.25 -0.49 5.91
N MET A 134 -16.54 -0.37 5.73
CA MET A 134 -17.36 -1.23 4.87
C MET A 134 -18.55 -0.43 4.32
N GLN A 135 -19.39 -1.05 3.50
CA GLN A 135 -20.57 -0.37 2.92
C GLN A 135 -21.52 0.19 3.99
N ASP A 136 -21.59 -0.48 5.13
CA ASP A 136 -22.50 -0.09 6.23
C ASP A 136 -22.14 1.23 6.92
N ASN A 137 -20.88 1.70 6.83
CA ASN A 137 -20.40 2.80 7.67
C ASN A 137 -19.49 3.82 6.97
N LEU A 138 -19.16 3.64 5.69
CA LEU A 138 -18.26 4.56 4.98
C LEU A 138 -18.78 6.01 5.02
N ASP A 139 -20.08 6.20 4.82
CA ASP A 139 -20.73 7.51 4.80
C ASP A 139 -20.90 8.15 6.21
N LEU A 140 -20.61 7.38 7.26
CA LEU A 140 -20.73 7.87 8.65
C LEU A 140 -19.47 8.57 9.15
N LEU A 141 -18.35 8.48 8.44
CA LEU A 141 -17.07 9.08 8.85
C LEU A 141 -17.19 10.56 9.29
N PRO A 142 -17.88 11.47 8.54
CA PRO A 142 -18.02 12.85 8.96
C PRO A 142 -18.85 13.02 10.24
N ARG A 143 -19.77 12.09 10.53
CA ARG A 143 -20.61 12.11 11.74
C ARG A 143 -19.89 11.56 12.96
N MET A 144 -18.91 10.67 12.76
CA MET A 144 -18.10 10.11 13.84
C MET A 144 -17.05 11.10 14.35
N HIS A 145 -16.52 11.98 13.51
CA HIS A 145 -15.44 12.90 13.88
C HIS A 145 -15.76 13.73 15.13
N PRO A 146 -16.86 14.51 15.20
CA PRO A 146 -17.16 15.30 16.40
C PRO A 146 -17.41 14.43 17.66
N LEU A 147 -17.94 13.23 17.51
CA LEU A 147 -18.09 12.29 18.62
C LEU A 147 -16.71 11.88 19.17
N LEU A 148 -15.75 11.58 18.29
CA LEU A 148 -14.41 11.17 18.71
C LEU A 148 -13.63 12.31 19.35
N GLU A 149 -13.85 13.55 18.90
CA GLU A 149 -13.30 14.75 19.56
C GLU A 149 -13.86 14.90 21.00
N ASP A 150 -15.18 14.77 21.19
CA ASP A 150 -15.82 14.81 22.52
C ASP A 150 -15.31 13.70 23.46
N LEU A 151 -14.96 12.53 22.91
CA LEU A 151 -14.38 11.42 23.65
C LEU A 151 -12.88 11.56 23.91
N GLY A 152 -12.25 12.65 23.47
CA GLY A 152 -10.82 12.91 23.66
C GLY A 152 -9.88 11.95 22.92
N VAL A 153 -10.35 11.41 21.79
CA VAL A 153 -9.56 10.48 20.97
C VAL A 153 -8.38 11.21 20.33
N GLN A 154 -7.18 10.66 20.47
CA GLN A 154 -5.96 11.23 19.90
C GLN A 154 -5.63 10.71 18.51
N HIS A 155 -5.89 9.41 18.26
CA HIS A 155 -5.58 8.77 16.98
C HIS A 155 -6.81 8.05 16.44
N TRP A 156 -7.08 8.21 15.15
CA TRP A 156 -8.16 7.50 14.49
C TRP A 156 -7.64 6.69 13.31
N GLN A 157 -7.54 5.37 13.52
CA GLN A 157 -7.11 4.45 12.48
C GLN A 157 -8.28 4.01 11.61
N LEU A 158 -8.15 4.25 10.31
CA LEU A 158 -9.07 3.83 9.28
C LEU A 158 -8.51 2.58 8.56
N GLN A 159 -9.23 1.49 8.62
CA GLN A 159 -8.83 0.24 7.97
C GLN A 159 -9.92 -0.32 7.07
N LEU A 160 -9.51 -1.01 6.01
CA LEU A 160 -10.42 -1.64 5.05
C LEU A 160 -11.01 -2.93 5.65
N GLY A 161 -12.34 -3.05 5.64
CA GLY A 161 -13.03 -4.31 5.89
C GLY A 161 -12.81 -5.28 4.73
N MET A 162 -12.45 -6.52 5.05
CA MET A 162 -12.14 -7.54 4.06
C MET A 162 -12.98 -8.79 4.29
N PRO A 163 -13.37 -9.56 3.25
CA PRO A 163 -14.23 -10.73 3.36
C PRO A 163 -13.47 -11.91 3.98
N MET A 164 -13.21 -11.79 5.28
CA MET A 164 -12.49 -12.74 6.12
C MET A 164 -13.34 -13.11 7.32
N GLY A 165 -13.18 -14.33 7.82
CA GLY A 165 -13.90 -14.81 9.01
C GLY A 165 -15.41 -14.73 8.83
N SER A 166 -16.08 -13.83 9.58
CA SER A 166 -17.54 -13.64 9.51
C SER A 166 -17.98 -12.58 8.50
N MET A 167 -17.05 -11.80 7.94
CA MET A 167 -17.36 -10.74 7.00
C MET A 167 -17.62 -11.28 5.60
N THR A 168 -18.73 -10.88 5.00
CA THR A 168 -19.14 -11.30 3.66
C THR A 168 -18.76 -10.24 2.60
N MET A 169 -18.65 -10.66 1.33
CA MET A 169 -18.19 -9.80 0.23
C MET A 169 -19.15 -8.64 -0.09
N ASP A 170 -20.45 -8.80 0.15
CA ASP A 170 -21.47 -7.78 -0.05
C ASP A 170 -21.31 -6.55 0.86
N ARG A 171 -20.55 -6.69 1.97
CA ARG A 171 -20.23 -5.58 2.88
C ARG A 171 -18.95 -4.84 2.52
N VAL A 172 -18.12 -5.40 1.66
CA VAL A 172 -16.87 -4.78 1.25
C VAL A 172 -17.14 -3.56 0.38
N ILE A 173 -16.47 -2.46 0.62
CA ILE A 173 -16.55 -1.27 -0.24
C ILE A 173 -16.04 -1.59 -1.65
N ALA A 174 -16.52 -0.86 -2.64
CA ALA A 174 -15.99 -0.99 -4.00
C ALA A 174 -14.54 -0.44 -4.08
N PRO A 175 -13.67 -0.96 -4.95
CA PRO A 175 -12.32 -0.42 -5.14
C PRO A 175 -12.28 1.09 -5.38
N SER A 176 -13.24 1.64 -6.13
CA SER A 176 -13.34 3.08 -6.39
C SER A 176 -13.64 3.93 -5.15
N GLN A 177 -14.17 3.33 -4.07
CA GLN A 177 -14.50 4.03 -2.82
C GLN A 177 -13.30 4.17 -1.88
N VAL A 178 -12.15 3.53 -2.18
CA VAL A 178 -10.93 3.67 -1.36
C VAL A 178 -10.45 5.12 -1.30
N GLU A 179 -10.64 5.86 -2.39
CA GLU A 179 -10.30 7.29 -2.46
C GLU A 179 -11.09 8.12 -1.43
N THR A 180 -12.35 7.78 -1.15
CA THR A 180 -13.16 8.46 -0.13
C THR A 180 -12.51 8.37 1.25
N ILE A 181 -11.92 7.22 1.60
CA ILE A 181 -11.22 7.02 2.88
C ILE A 181 -10.00 7.94 2.96
N VAL A 182 -9.19 7.97 1.91
CA VAL A 182 -7.95 8.75 1.88
C VAL A 182 -8.24 10.25 1.87
N SER A 183 -9.20 10.69 1.07
CA SER A 183 -9.64 12.10 1.03
C SER A 183 -10.22 12.55 2.37
N PHE A 184 -10.99 11.69 3.04
CA PHE A 184 -11.51 12.00 4.38
C PHE A 184 -10.35 12.11 5.40
N ALA A 185 -9.44 11.15 5.45
CA ALA A 185 -8.27 11.20 6.33
C ALA A 185 -7.45 12.47 6.10
N HIS A 186 -7.18 12.82 4.83
CA HIS A 186 -6.48 14.05 4.49
C HIS A 186 -7.23 15.30 5.00
N SER A 187 -8.55 15.31 4.91
CA SER A 187 -9.36 16.45 5.38
C SER A 187 -9.26 16.67 6.88
N LEU A 188 -8.83 15.69 7.67
CA LEU A 188 -8.66 15.81 9.12
C LEU A 188 -7.31 16.40 9.55
N LEU A 189 -6.28 16.39 8.68
CA LEU A 189 -4.91 16.78 9.05
C LEU A 189 -4.78 18.16 9.71
N ASN A 190 -5.71 19.07 9.43
CA ASN A 190 -5.70 20.44 9.96
C ASN A 190 -7.02 20.82 10.62
N ARG A 191 -7.84 19.85 11.06
CA ARG A 191 -9.21 20.10 11.57
C ARG A 191 -9.40 19.82 13.04
N GLY A 192 -8.37 19.61 13.82
CA GLY A 192 -8.55 19.35 15.24
C GLY A 192 -7.43 18.49 15.83
N PRO A 193 -7.61 17.99 17.05
CA PRO A 193 -6.58 17.24 17.77
C PRO A 193 -6.43 15.78 17.30
N ILE A 194 -7.41 15.25 16.52
CA ILE A 194 -7.40 13.85 16.10
C ILE A 194 -6.43 13.64 14.94
N GLN A 195 -5.42 12.80 15.17
CA GLN A 195 -4.47 12.36 14.16
C GLN A 195 -5.06 11.21 13.34
N PRO A 196 -5.38 11.38 12.04
CA PRO A 196 -5.81 10.28 11.20
C PRO A 196 -4.65 9.34 10.88
N VAL A 197 -4.89 8.03 10.97
CA VAL A 197 -3.94 6.97 10.64
C VAL A 197 -4.56 6.06 9.60
N LEU A 198 -3.94 5.92 8.43
CA LEU A 198 -4.33 4.90 7.46
C LEU A 198 -3.64 3.59 7.80
N ALA A 199 -4.43 2.53 7.99
CA ALA A 199 -3.87 1.19 8.17
C ALA A 199 -3.10 0.74 6.91
N ASP A 200 -2.18 -0.20 7.06
CA ASP A 200 -1.34 -0.73 5.97
C ASP A 200 -2.12 -1.30 4.77
N CYS A 201 -3.42 -1.51 4.92
CA CYS A 201 -4.31 -1.99 3.85
C CYS A 201 -4.91 -0.85 3.00
N VAL A 202 -4.65 0.43 3.30
CA VAL A 202 -5.26 1.60 2.64
C VAL A 202 -4.19 2.62 2.24
N GLY A 203 -4.40 3.31 1.12
CA GLY A 203 -3.57 4.44 0.70
C GLY A 203 -2.74 4.13 -0.53
N TYR A 204 -1.47 3.85 -0.38
CA TYR A 204 -0.48 3.58 -1.43
C TYR A 204 -0.38 4.65 -2.53
N TYR A 205 0.53 5.58 -2.37
CA TYR A 205 0.92 6.54 -3.42
C TYR A 205 -0.23 7.36 -4.04
N SER A 206 -1.33 7.58 -3.28
CA SER A 206 -2.33 8.56 -3.67
C SER A 206 -1.75 9.98 -3.64
N HIS A 207 -2.46 10.93 -4.25
CA HIS A 207 -2.02 12.34 -4.24
C HIS A 207 -2.00 12.98 -2.83
N HIS A 208 -2.67 12.37 -1.83
CA HIS A 208 -2.63 12.77 -0.41
C HIS A 208 -1.67 11.93 0.45
N TYR A 209 -1.07 10.91 -0.15
CA TYR A 209 -0.34 9.87 0.60
C TYR A 209 0.80 10.43 1.45
N GLN A 210 1.64 11.30 0.88
CA GLN A 210 2.82 11.81 1.58
C GLN A 210 2.43 12.67 2.78
N GLU A 211 1.45 13.57 2.61
CA GLU A 211 0.98 14.46 3.68
C GLU A 211 0.40 13.66 4.84
N ILE A 212 -0.45 12.66 4.56
CA ILE A 212 -1.03 11.81 5.59
C ILE A 212 0.05 11.01 6.32
N ARG A 213 0.98 10.38 5.60
CA ARG A 213 2.03 9.58 6.24
C ARG A 213 3.03 10.41 7.04
N ALA A 214 3.42 11.56 6.54
CA ALA A 214 4.31 12.47 7.25
C ALA A 214 3.71 12.96 8.59
N SER A 215 2.39 12.94 8.71
CA SER A 215 1.71 13.41 9.92
C SER A 215 1.80 12.44 11.11
N TYR A 216 2.04 11.14 10.90
CA TYR A 216 2.10 10.14 11.97
C TYR A 216 3.36 9.25 11.96
N PHE A 217 4.16 9.26 10.92
CA PHE A 217 5.48 8.62 10.91
C PHE A 217 6.60 9.64 11.09
N VAL A 218 7.56 9.30 11.94
CA VAL A 218 8.77 10.11 12.15
C VAL A 218 9.72 10.07 10.95
N SER A 219 9.52 9.14 10.00
CA SER A 219 10.36 8.98 8.81
C SER A 219 9.60 9.33 7.55
N ASP A 220 10.22 10.13 6.69
CA ASP A 220 9.73 10.46 5.34
C ASP A 220 9.82 9.28 4.34
N LEU A 221 10.07 8.06 4.85
CA LEU A 221 10.23 6.89 4.00
C LEU A 221 8.88 6.49 3.38
N PRO A 222 8.84 6.35 2.06
CA PRO A 222 7.64 5.90 1.38
C PRO A 222 7.31 4.44 1.76
N TRP A 223 6.06 4.06 1.52
CA TRP A 223 5.66 2.65 1.62
C TRP A 223 6.52 1.77 0.69
N ASN A 224 7.17 0.76 1.25
CA ASN A 224 8.11 -0.11 0.53
C ASN A 224 7.66 -1.58 0.44
N GLY A 225 6.37 -1.81 0.40
CA GLY A 225 5.75 -3.13 0.32
C GLY A 225 5.28 -3.68 1.68
N CYS A 226 4.78 -4.90 1.66
CA CYS A 226 4.23 -5.56 2.83
C CYS A 226 5.32 -5.87 3.87
N ASN A 227 5.05 -5.53 5.14
CA ASN A 227 5.97 -5.73 6.26
C ASN A 227 5.92 -7.16 6.85
N ALA A 228 4.95 -7.98 6.46
CA ALA A 228 4.75 -9.32 7.00
C ALA A 228 5.99 -10.21 6.86
N GLY A 229 6.51 -10.73 7.96
CA GLY A 229 7.72 -11.55 7.96
C GLY A 229 9.03 -10.81 7.65
N LYS A 230 9.01 -9.48 7.46
CA LYS A 230 10.19 -8.60 7.26
C LYS A 230 10.51 -7.80 8.53
N SER A 231 9.60 -6.93 8.93
CA SER A 231 9.67 -6.12 10.15
C SER A 231 8.44 -6.31 11.05
N ASN A 232 7.52 -7.17 10.65
CA ASN A 232 6.33 -7.51 11.42
C ASN A 232 6.17 -9.02 11.50
N ILE A 233 5.71 -9.50 12.67
CA ILE A 233 5.43 -10.90 12.96
C ILE A 233 4.02 -11.02 13.56
N GLY A 234 3.28 -12.03 13.14
CA GLY A 234 1.99 -12.38 13.71
C GLY A 234 2.11 -13.65 14.53
N ILE A 235 1.50 -13.67 15.71
CA ILE A 235 1.49 -14.84 16.58
C ILE A 235 0.05 -15.15 16.94
N LEU A 236 -0.37 -16.38 16.73
CA LEU A 236 -1.70 -16.83 17.07
C LEU A 236 -1.77 -17.31 18.53
N HIS A 237 -2.99 -17.47 19.03
CA HIS A 237 -3.29 -17.89 20.40
C HIS A 237 -2.63 -19.23 20.79
N ASN A 238 -2.39 -20.12 19.84
CA ASN A 238 -1.80 -21.44 20.03
C ASN A 238 -0.26 -21.47 19.83
N GLY A 239 0.36 -20.30 19.59
CA GLY A 239 1.79 -20.18 19.36
C GLY A 239 2.24 -20.36 17.91
N ASP A 240 1.32 -20.46 16.95
CA ASP A 240 1.67 -20.48 15.53
C ASP A 240 2.22 -19.12 15.10
N ILE A 241 3.30 -19.17 14.33
CA ILE A 241 4.02 -18.00 13.84
C ILE A 241 3.64 -17.72 12.39
N LEU A 242 3.23 -16.49 12.14
CA LEU A 242 2.83 -15.93 10.85
C LEU A 242 3.61 -14.66 10.54
N GLY A 243 3.65 -14.25 9.28
CA GLY A 243 4.12 -12.91 8.92
C GLY A 243 3.12 -11.80 9.29
N CYS A 244 1.83 -12.11 9.27
CA CYS A 244 0.73 -11.19 9.62
C CYS A 244 -0.45 -11.96 10.19
N THR A 245 -1.03 -11.48 11.29
CA THR A 245 -2.21 -12.12 11.93
C THR A 245 -3.47 -12.12 11.07
N SER A 246 -3.49 -11.38 9.96
CA SER A 246 -4.59 -11.40 8.98
C SER A 246 -4.41 -12.44 7.87
N ILE A 247 -3.22 -13.05 7.71
CA ILE A 247 -2.93 -14.10 6.73
C ILE A 247 -2.75 -15.40 7.49
N ARG A 248 -3.84 -16.19 7.61
CA ARG A 248 -3.95 -17.33 8.55
C ARG A 248 -4.09 -18.69 7.89
N ALA A 249 -4.03 -18.76 6.55
CA ALA A 249 -4.09 -20.05 5.87
C ALA A 249 -2.87 -20.92 6.25
N PRO A 250 -3.05 -22.24 6.38
CA PRO A 250 -2.00 -23.14 6.88
C PRO A 250 -0.67 -23.04 6.16
N GLU A 251 -0.69 -22.75 4.87
CA GLU A 251 0.50 -22.58 4.04
C GLU A 251 1.37 -21.35 4.41
N PHE A 252 0.85 -20.42 5.22
CA PHE A 252 1.57 -19.24 5.72
C PHE A 252 2.04 -19.38 7.16
N VAL A 253 1.79 -20.54 7.80
CA VAL A 253 2.30 -20.85 9.13
C VAL A 253 3.77 -21.25 9.03
N GLU A 254 4.65 -20.46 9.62
CA GLU A 254 6.11 -20.68 9.55
C GLU A 254 6.63 -21.64 10.62
N GLY A 255 5.86 -21.92 11.63
CA GLY A 255 6.19 -22.84 12.71
C GLY A 255 5.38 -22.52 13.96
N ASN A 256 5.69 -23.24 15.07
CA ASN A 256 5.02 -23.06 16.34
C ASN A 256 6.05 -22.97 17.48
N ILE A 257 5.89 -21.99 18.39
CA ILE A 257 6.85 -21.73 19.48
C ILE A 257 6.96 -22.85 20.49
N ARG A 258 5.94 -23.72 20.64
CA ARG A 258 5.99 -24.92 21.47
C ARG A 258 6.97 -25.96 20.95
N GLN A 259 7.28 -25.91 19.65
CA GLN A 259 8.15 -26.88 18.98
C GLN A 259 9.53 -26.33 18.67
N THR A 260 9.61 -25.04 18.35
CA THR A 260 10.83 -24.40 17.85
C THR A 260 10.91 -22.98 18.38
N PRO A 261 12.03 -22.55 18.97
CA PRO A 261 12.22 -21.18 19.44
C PRO A 261 11.99 -20.15 18.32
N LEU A 262 11.36 -19.01 18.69
CA LEU A 262 10.99 -17.95 17.76
C LEU A 262 12.15 -17.48 16.88
N ARG A 263 13.36 -17.33 17.46
CA ARG A 263 14.56 -16.89 16.74
C ARG A 263 14.97 -17.87 15.64
N VAL A 264 14.78 -19.17 15.87
CA VAL A 264 15.07 -20.22 14.89
C VAL A 264 14.07 -20.18 13.75
N ILE A 265 12.77 -20.03 14.06
CA ILE A 265 11.71 -19.88 13.04
C ILE A 265 11.99 -18.65 12.18
N TRP A 266 12.27 -17.48 12.81
CA TRP A 266 12.48 -16.21 12.11
C TRP A 266 13.68 -16.21 11.17
N ASN A 267 14.80 -16.83 11.59
CA ASN A 267 16.05 -16.85 10.85
C ASN A 267 16.23 -18.07 9.96
N ARG A 268 15.29 -19.01 9.92
CA ARG A 268 15.37 -20.19 9.08
C ARG A 268 15.47 -19.79 7.61
N PRO A 269 16.39 -20.41 6.82
CA PRO A 269 16.41 -20.20 5.37
C PRO A 269 15.05 -20.48 4.74
N GLY A 270 14.56 -19.58 3.90
CA GLY A 270 13.24 -19.65 3.26
C GLY A 270 12.05 -19.29 4.16
N ALA A 271 12.26 -18.91 5.42
CA ALA A 271 11.17 -18.40 6.26
C ALA A 271 10.56 -17.14 5.64
N PHE A 272 9.21 -17.09 5.60
CA PHE A 272 8.46 -15.99 4.99
C PHE A 272 8.83 -15.69 3.53
N ALA A 273 9.36 -16.68 2.78
CA ALA A 273 9.82 -16.51 1.39
C ALA A 273 8.72 -15.89 0.49
N TRP A 274 7.45 -16.23 0.74
CA TRP A 274 6.29 -15.67 0.04
C TRP A 274 6.21 -14.12 0.05
N ASN A 275 6.92 -13.47 0.99
CA ASN A 275 7.04 -12.02 1.05
C ASN A 275 8.49 -11.52 1.06
N ARG A 276 9.43 -12.24 1.71
CA ARG A 276 10.84 -11.82 1.74
C ARG A 276 11.46 -11.82 0.35
N ASP A 277 11.15 -12.87 -0.44
CA ASP A 277 11.67 -13.05 -1.78
C ASP A 277 10.74 -12.45 -2.86
N PHE A 278 9.57 -11.91 -2.45
CA PHE A 278 8.63 -11.28 -3.37
C PHE A 278 9.24 -10.03 -4.01
N SER A 279 9.24 -10.01 -5.33
CA SER A 279 9.88 -9.00 -6.16
C SER A 279 8.87 -8.34 -7.11
N VAL A 280 9.33 -7.42 -7.92
CA VAL A 280 8.51 -6.76 -8.93
C VAL A 280 8.12 -7.70 -10.08
N GLU A 281 8.92 -8.71 -10.35
CA GLU A 281 8.69 -9.74 -11.37
C GLU A 281 7.48 -10.63 -11.01
N ASP A 282 7.11 -10.70 -9.74
CA ASP A 282 5.94 -11.45 -9.26
C ASP A 282 4.63 -10.66 -9.43
N LEU A 283 4.71 -9.38 -9.76
CA LEU A 283 3.54 -8.55 -9.98
C LEU A 283 2.81 -8.91 -11.29
N GLY A 284 1.55 -8.53 -11.38
CA GLY A 284 0.69 -8.70 -12.55
C GLY A 284 -0.35 -7.59 -12.64
N GLY A 285 -1.14 -7.60 -13.71
CA GLY A 285 -2.21 -6.66 -13.91
C GLY A 285 -1.76 -5.19 -13.89
N PHE A 286 -2.46 -4.34 -13.15
CA PHE A 286 -2.08 -2.94 -13.00
C PHE A 286 -0.74 -2.79 -12.29
N CYS A 287 -0.47 -3.60 -11.26
CA CYS A 287 0.73 -3.48 -10.45
C CYS A 287 2.02 -3.80 -11.21
N GLU A 288 1.99 -4.69 -12.21
CA GLU A 288 3.14 -5.06 -13.05
C GLU A 288 3.70 -3.85 -13.81
N LYS A 289 2.81 -3.02 -14.34
CA LYS A 289 3.17 -1.84 -15.14
C LYS A 289 3.23 -0.53 -14.34
N CYS A 290 2.85 -0.58 -13.05
CA CYS A 290 2.79 0.60 -12.21
C CYS A 290 4.17 1.17 -11.94
N ARG A 291 4.33 2.49 -12.09
CA ARG A 291 5.58 3.21 -11.78
C ARG A 291 6.12 2.95 -10.37
N TYR A 292 5.24 2.66 -9.42
CA TYR A 292 5.59 2.35 -8.03
C TYR A 292 5.83 0.85 -7.78
N GLY A 293 5.73 0.00 -8.81
CA GLY A 293 5.80 -1.46 -8.66
C GLY A 293 7.04 -1.94 -7.91
N GLU A 294 8.21 -1.38 -8.23
CA GLU A 294 9.50 -1.74 -7.60
C GLU A 294 9.55 -1.45 -6.10
N ILE A 295 8.95 -0.33 -5.68
CA ILE A 295 8.93 0.10 -4.27
C ILE A 295 7.73 -0.49 -3.55
N CYS A 296 6.52 -0.28 -4.10
CA CYS A 296 5.25 -0.64 -3.49
C CYS A 296 5.01 -2.15 -3.44
N ARG A 297 5.48 -2.90 -4.44
CA ARG A 297 5.27 -4.36 -4.58
C ARG A 297 3.80 -4.77 -4.44
N GLY A 298 2.88 -3.91 -4.94
CA GLY A 298 1.44 -4.13 -4.91
C GLY A 298 0.77 -3.95 -3.55
N GLY A 299 1.42 -3.25 -2.60
CA GLY A 299 0.80 -2.93 -1.31
C GLY A 299 0.66 -4.13 -0.35
N CYS A 300 -0.41 -4.14 0.44
CA CYS A 300 -0.67 -5.16 1.47
C CYS A 300 -1.00 -6.52 0.87
N HIS A 301 -0.24 -7.54 1.25
CA HIS A 301 -0.45 -8.91 0.78
C HIS A 301 -1.78 -9.51 1.26
N ASN A 302 -2.25 -9.14 2.47
CA ASN A 302 -3.55 -9.59 2.94
C ASN A 302 -4.69 -9.09 2.04
N VAL A 303 -4.67 -7.82 1.62
CA VAL A 303 -5.66 -7.28 0.67
C VAL A 303 -5.62 -8.07 -0.64
N LYS A 304 -4.44 -8.29 -1.20
CA LYS A 304 -4.27 -9.03 -2.45
C LYS A 304 -4.82 -10.45 -2.34
N LEU A 305 -4.38 -11.22 -1.34
CA LEU A 305 -4.83 -12.59 -1.12
C LEU A 305 -6.34 -12.69 -0.90
N THR A 306 -6.89 -11.82 -0.06
CA THR A 306 -8.30 -11.86 0.31
C THR A 306 -9.20 -11.46 -0.84
N MET A 307 -8.81 -10.43 -1.61
CA MET A 307 -9.64 -9.87 -2.68
C MET A 307 -9.46 -10.58 -4.03
N THR A 308 -8.26 -11.10 -4.31
CA THR A 308 -7.94 -11.67 -5.62
C THR A 308 -7.46 -13.13 -5.59
N ARG A 309 -7.25 -13.68 -4.38
CA ARG A 309 -6.61 -14.99 -4.17
C ARG A 309 -5.23 -15.10 -4.82
N SER A 310 -4.54 -13.98 -4.98
CA SER A 310 -3.24 -13.88 -5.62
C SER A 310 -2.42 -12.78 -4.97
N LEU A 311 -1.10 -12.87 -5.02
CA LEU A 311 -0.19 -11.80 -4.57
C LEU A 311 0.17 -10.81 -5.70
N ARG A 312 -0.34 -11.02 -6.92
CA ARG A 312 0.13 -10.35 -8.13
C ARG A 312 -0.40 -8.93 -8.30
N ASP A 313 -1.66 -8.67 -7.95
CA ASP A 313 -2.35 -7.40 -8.24
C ASP A 313 -3.22 -6.94 -7.06
N ASN A 314 -3.33 -5.62 -6.87
CA ASN A 314 -4.12 -5.03 -5.80
C ASN A 314 -5.21 -4.10 -6.37
N PRO A 315 -6.47 -4.53 -6.41
CA PRO A 315 -7.56 -3.69 -6.87
C PRO A 315 -7.91 -2.54 -5.91
N TYR A 316 -7.58 -2.66 -4.62
CA TYR A 316 -7.88 -1.65 -3.59
C TYR A 316 -6.72 -0.66 -3.40
N CYS A 317 -6.08 -0.27 -4.50
CA CYS A 317 -5.03 0.74 -4.52
C CYS A 317 -5.60 2.11 -4.89
N THR A 318 -5.35 3.12 -4.07
CA THR A 318 -5.85 4.48 -4.30
C THR A 318 -5.25 5.10 -5.57
N TYR A 319 -3.95 4.92 -5.79
CA TYR A 319 -3.31 5.39 -7.03
C TYR A 319 -3.95 4.77 -8.28
N ARG A 320 -4.20 3.45 -8.25
CA ARG A 320 -4.92 2.75 -9.33
C ARG A 320 -6.32 3.33 -9.54
N ALA A 321 -7.08 3.54 -8.47
CA ALA A 321 -8.42 4.10 -8.55
C ALA A 321 -8.42 5.50 -9.19
N GLN A 322 -7.43 6.33 -8.86
CA GLN A 322 -7.25 7.66 -9.46
C GLN A 322 -6.93 7.57 -10.96
N VAL A 323 -6.00 6.69 -11.35
CA VAL A 323 -5.65 6.49 -12.76
C VAL A 323 -6.86 5.98 -13.55
N GLU A 324 -7.52 4.92 -13.05
CA GLU A 324 -8.68 4.31 -13.72
C GLU A 324 -9.87 5.27 -13.86
N ALA A 325 -10.07 6.21 -12.91
CA ALA A 325 -11.12 7.23 -13.01
C ALA A 325 -10.90 8.23 -14.15
N LEU A 326 -9.65 8.38 -14.63
CA LEU A 326 -9.31 9.29 -15.74
C LEU A 326 -9.49 8.63 -17.11
N VAL A 327 -9.39 7.31 -17.21
CA VAL A 327 -9.44 6.56 -18.49
C VAL A 327 -10.69 6.89 -19.31
N PRO A 328 -11.94 6.89 -18.77
CA PRO A 328 -13.12 7.21 -19.56
C PRO A 328 -13.10 8.64 -20.10
N LYS A 329 -12.60 9.60 -19.33
CA LYS A 329 -12.49 11.02 -19.73
C LYS A 329 -11.50 11.16 -20.89
N ILE A 330 -10.35 10.48 -20.82
CA ILE A 330 -9.33 10.48 -21.89
C ILE A 330 -9.87 9.85 -23.17
N HIS A 331 -10.59 8.72 -23.08
CA HIS A 331 -11.14 8.04 -24.25
C HIS A 331 -12.22 8.85 -24.99
N GLN A 332 -12.92 9.75 -24.29
CA GLN A 332 -13.89 10.66 -24.90
C GLN A 332 -13.25 11.83 -25.63
N MET A 333 -11.96 12.13 -25.39
CA MET A 333 -11.25 13.23 -26.03
C MET A 333 -11.02 12.93 -27.52
N ARG A 334 -11.19 13.98 -28.34
CA ARG A 334 -10.95 13.94 -29.78
C ARG A 334 -9.88 14.93 -30.24
N ASP A 335 -9.48 15.84 -29.38
CA ASP A 335 -8.48 16.87 -29.64
C ASP A 335 -7.08 16.27 -29.42
N ILE A 336 -6.35 16.05 -30.51
CA ILE A 336 -5.03 15.41 -30.49
C ILE A 336 -4.02 16.32 -29.77
N ASP A 337 -4.06 17.62 -29.97
CA ASP A 337 -3.11 18.55 -29.35
C ASP A 337 -3.28 18.56 -27.83
N LYS A 338 -4.51 18.51 -27.33
CA LYS A 338 -4.78 18.38 -25.89
C LYS A 338 -4.34 17.03 -25.35
N LEU A 339 -4.53 15.94 -26.09
CA LEU A 339 -4.03 14.61 -25.70
C LEU A 339 -2.50 14.60 -25.60
N LEU A 340 -1.81 15.19 -26.58
CA LEU A 340 -0.35 15.29 -26.59
C LEU A 340 0.18 16.20 -25.48
N ASP A 341 -0.45 17.35 -25.22
CA ASP A 341 -0.07 18.22 -24.11
C ASP A 341 -0.17 17.50 -22.76
N ARG A 342 -1.29 16.78 -22.54
CA ARG A 342 -1.47 15.95 -21.33
C ARG A 342 -0.47 14.82 -21.23
N ALA A 343 -0.21 14.12 -22.33
CA ALA A 343 0.78 13.06 -22.36
C ALA A 343 2.18 13.57 -22.00
N ARG A 344 2.61 14.70 -22.57
CA ARG A 344 3.90 15.33 -22.26
C ARG A 344 4.00 15.72 -20.78
N LYS A 345 2.95 16.33 -20.24
CA LYS A 345 2.87 16.68 -18.80
C LYS A 345 2.93 15.42 -17.93
N ALA A 346 2.19 14.38 -18.29
CA ALA A 346 2.20 13.12 -17.57
C ALA A 346 3.58 12.44 -17.62
N LEU A 347 4.25 12.44 -18.78
CA LEU A 347 5.63 11.93 -18.91
C LEU A 347 6.62 12.74 -18.07
N ALA A 348 6.48 14.08 -18.04
CA ALA A 348 7.35 14.94 -17.23
C ALA A 348 7.19 14.71 -15.71
N LEU A 349 6.02 14.23 -15.29
CA LEU A 349 5.69 13.90 -13.90
C LEU A 349 5.84 12.40 -13.61
N ASP A 350 6.41 11.63 -14.55
CA ASP A 350 6.55 10.18 -14.49
C ASP A 350 5.21 9.43 -14.28
N MET A 351 4.08 9.97 -14.71
CA MET A 351 2.76 9.33 -14.65
C MET A 351 2.51 8.52 -15.94
N TYR A 352 3.31 7.49 -16.11
CA TYR A 352 3.42 6.75 -17.37
C TYR A 352 2.13 6.08 -17.80
N GLU A 353 1.31 5.59 -16.87
CA GLU A 353 0.03 4.94 -17.16
C GLU A 353 -0.98 5.92 -17.76
N ILE A 354 -0.95 7.20 -17.31
CA ILE A 354 -1.81 8.25 -17.87
C ILE A 354 -1.27 8.70 -19.22
N ALA A 355 0.06 8.83 -19.35
CA ALA A 355 0.69 9.16 -20.62
C ALA A 355 0.38 8.09 -21.68
N GLU A 356 0.52 6.80 -21.34
CA GLU A 356 0.14 5.66 -22.17
C GLU A 356 -1.30 5.81 -22.68
N THR A 357 -2.26 6.00 -21.76
CA THR A 357 -3.69 6.12 -22.11
C THR A 357 -3.95 7.30 -23.07
N CYS A 358 -3.33 8.46 -22.81
CA CYS A 358 -3.46 9.62 -23.68
C CYS A 358 -2.87 9.38 -25.08
N LEU A 359 -1.71 8.70 -25.13
CA LEU A 359 -0.99 8.43 -26.39
C LEU A 359 -1.64 7.31 -27.19
N GLU A 360 -2.14 6.25 -26.54
CA GLU A 360 -2.95 5.22 -27.19
C GLU A 360 -4.19 5.86 -27.85
N ARG A 361 -4.87 6.77 -27.12
CA ARG A 361 -6.01 7.51 -27.68
C ARG A 361 -5.60 8.42 -28.85
N ALA A 362 -4.50 9.16 -28.73
CA ALA A 362 -3.97 10.00 -29.79
C ALA A 362 -3.61 9.16 -31.02
N ASN A 363 -2.99 8.00 -30.83
CA ASN A 363 -2.62 7.08 -31.90
C ASN A 363 -3.84 6.50 -32.64
N THR A 364 -4.97 6.27 -31.94
CA THR A 364 -6.23 5.87 -32.61
C THR A 364 -6.82 6.97 -33.49
N LEU A 365 -6.45 8.25 -33.23
CA LEU A 365 -6.92 9.41 -34.01
C LEU A 365 -5.94 9.79 -35.12
N SER A 366 -4.66 9.48 -35.01
CA SER A 366 -3.59 9.79 -35.96
C SER A 366 -2.48 8.74 -35.85
N SER A 367 -2.61 7.64 -36.57
CA SER A 367 -1.73 6.46 -36.47
C SER A 367 -0.31 6.65 -37.01
N ASP A 368 -0.11 7.57 -37.96
CA ASP A 368 1.15 7.75 -38.66
C ASP A 368 1.94 8.99 -38.16
N ASN A 369 1.71 9.40 -36.92
CA ASN A 369 2.39 10.52 -36.31
C ASN A 369 3.62 10.05 -35.53
N LEU A 370 4.81 10.39 -36.03
CA LEU A 370 6.10 9.98 -35.43
C LEU A 370 6.24 10.42 -33.96
N ASP A 371 5.85 11.64 -33.60
CA ASP A 371 5.92 12.17 -32.24
C ASP A 371 5.05 11.31 -31.27
N ILE A 372 3.86 10.87 -31.74
CA ILE A 372 2.97 10.00 -30.97
C ILE A 372 3.63 8.65 -30.75
N LEU A 373 4.13 8.02 -31.81
CA LEU A 373 4.73 6.69 -31.75
C LEU A 373 5.99 6.66 -30.88
N GLN A 374 6.83 7.68 -30.95
CA GLN A 374 8.01 7.79 -30.09
C GLN A 374 7.63 7.91 -28.61
N MET A 375 6.71 8.82 -28.27
CA MET A 375 6.26 8.99 -26.88
C MET A 375 5.51 7.75 -26.37
N LEU A 376 4.74 7.07 -27.22
CA LEU A 376 4.02 5.84 -26.85
C LEU A 376 5.01 4.68 -26.63
N GLY A 377 6.02 4.52 -27.47
CA GLY A 377 7.09 3.57 -27.27
C GLY A 377 7.80 3.75 -25.94
N TYR A 378 8.09 5.00 -25.58
CA TYR A 378 8.66 5.35 -24.29
C TYR A 378 7.71 5.06 -23.12
N ALA A 379 6.42 5.45 -23.23
CA ALA A 379 5.43 5.18 -22.19
C ALA A 379 5.26 3.66 -21.95
N HIS A 380 5.16 2.87 -23.02
CA HIS A 380 5.11 1.40 -22.91
C HIS A 380 6.36 0.81 -22.23
N TYR A 381 7.55 1.34 -22.58
CA TYR A 381 8.79 0.91 -21.93
C TYR A 381 8.78 1.17 -20.44
N GLN A 382 8.38 2.38 -20.02
CA GLN A 382 8.30 2.75 -18.61
C GLN A 382 7.21 1.95 -17.85
N CYS A 383 6.13 1.58 -18.55
CA CYS A 383 5.10 0.66 -18.04
C CYS A 383 5.52 -0.82 -18.13
N ARG A 384 6.80 -1.12 -18.42
CA ARG A 384 7.36 -2.49 -18.56
C ARG A 384 6.69 -3.36 -19.63
N GLN A 385 5.97 -2.76 -20.55
CA GLN A 385 5.34 -3.43 -21.68
C GLN A 385 6.32 -3.51 -22.86
N TYR A 386 7.47 -4.15 -22.63
CA TYR A 386 8.61 -4.12 -23.54
C TYR A 386 8.29 -4.63 -24.94
N GLN A 387 7.40 -5.64 -25.04
CA GLN A 387 6.94 -6.14 -26.34
C GLN A 387 6.17 -5.07 -27.13
N LYS A 388 5.22 -4.37 -26.48
CA LYS A 388 4.49 -3.27 -27.11
C LYS A 388 5.39 -2.10 -27.46
N SER A 389 6.36 -1.79 -26.56
CA SER A 389 7.37 -0.75 -26.82
C SER A 389 8.16 -1.07 -28.10
N ARG A 390 8.63 -2.32 -28.27
CA ARG A 390 9.29 -2.78 -29.49
C ARG A 390 8.40 -2.58 -30.71
N ASP A 391 7.18 -3.11 -30.67
CA ASP A 391 6.27 -3.12 -31.83
C ASP A 391 5.92 -1.70 -32.29
N ILE A 392 5.66 -0.78 -31.38
CA ILE A 392 5.40 0.65 -31.67
C ILE A 392 6.64 1.37 -32.20
N THR A 393 7.83 1.05 -31.67
CA THR A 393 9.08 1.66 -32.10
C THR A 393 9.46 1.18 -33.51
N GLU A 394 9.19 -0.09 -33.84
CA GLU A 394 9.34 -0.61 -35.21
C GLU A 394 8.40 0.12 -36.19
N GLN A 395 7.15 0.43 -35.79
CA GLN A 395 6.25 1.26 -36.61
C GLN A 395 6.81 2.68 -36.82
N ALA A 396 7.38 3.30 -35.79
CA ALA A 396 8.04 4.60 -35.91
C ALA A 396 9.20 4.54 -36.93
N LEU A 397 9.99 3.46 -36.93
CA LEU A 397 11.08 3.24 -37.88
C LEU A 397 10.63 2.97 -39.32
N MET A 398 9.41 2.43 -39.53
CA MET A 398 8.84 2.33 -40.88
C MET A 398 8.54 3.71 -41.48
N ILE A 399 8.17 4.68 -40.64
CA ILE A 399 7.90 6.06 -41.06
C ILE A 399 9.20 6.84 -41.20
N ALA A 400 10.12 6.71 -40.27
CA ALA A 400 11.39 7.44 -40.20
C ALA A 400 12.58 6.47 -39.98
N PRO A 401 13.07 5.78 -41.04
CA PRO A 401 14.14 4.77 -40.90
C PRO A 401 15.48 5.30 -40.37
N ASN A 402 15.68 6.60 -40.43
CA ASN A 402 16.89 7.27 -39.97
C ASN A 402 16.75 7.98 -38.62
N ASP A 403 15.61 7.78 -37.91
CA ASP A 403 15.41 8.42 -36.63
C ASP A 403 16.23 7.75 -35.51
N ALA A 404 17.17 8.51 -34.95
CA ALA A 404 18.09 8.01 -33.92
C ALA A 404 17.35 7.63 -32.61
N TYR A 405 16.34 8.40 -32.24
CA TYR A 405 15.56 8.13 -31.01
C TYR A 405 14.77 6.83 -31.11
N SER A 406 14.15 6.55 -32.24
CA SER A 406 13.44 5.28 -32.48
C SER A 406 14.39 4.09 -32.48
N TRP A 407 15.59 4.20 -33.07
CA TRP A 407 16.60 3.16 -32.99
C TRP A 407 17.09 2.91 -31.55
N HIS A 408 17.27 3.98 -30.74
CA HIS A 408 17.62 3.84 -29.32
C HIS A 408 16.51 3.16 -28.53
N GLY A 409 15.25 3.57 -28.72
CA GLY A 409 14.08 2.94 -28.08
C GLY A 409 13.93 1.47 -28.41
N LEU A 410 14.16 1.10 -29.69
CA LEU A 410 14.16 -0.31 -30.10
C LEU A 410 15.27 -1.10 -29.40
N GLY A 411 16.47 -0.55 -29.30
CA GLY A 411 17.59 -1.15 -28.59
C GLY A 411 17.26 -1.42 -27.12
N ASN A 412 16.67 -0.44 -26.43
CA ASN A 412 16.28 -0.57 -25.03
C ASN A 412 15.19 -1.63 -24.82
N ALA A 413 14.17 -1.65 -25.67
CA ALA A 413 13.11 -2.65 -25.60
C ALA A 413 13.64 -4.08 -25.85
N LEU A 414 14.48 -4.26 -26.89
CA LEU A 414 15.13 -5.53 -27.21
C LEU A 414 16.01 -6.05 -26.07
N ALA A 415 16.77 -5.17 -25.42
CA ALA A 415 17.62 -5.53 -24.28
C ALA A 415 16.80 -6.06 -23.10
N LYS A 416 15.67 -5.42 -22.79
CA LYS A 416 14.75 -5.89 -21.72
C LYS A 416 14.05 -7.21 -22.09
N LEU A 417 13.86 -7.49 -23.38
CA LEU A 417 13.34 -8.76 -23.88
C LEU A 417 14.41 -9.88 -23.93
N GLY A 418 15.67 -9.56 -23.66
CA GLY A 418 16.78 -10.52 -23.69
C GLY A 418 17.44 -10.70 -25.07
N HIS A 419 17.04 -9.93 -26.07
CA HIS A 419 17.62 -9.95 -27.42
C HIS A 419 18.86 -9.07 -27.49
N ILE A 420 19.93 -9.47 -26.78
CA ILE A 420 21.11 -8.63 -26.52
C ILE A 420 21.88 -8.23 -27.78
N ILE A 421 22.02 -9.14 -28.75
CA ILE A 421 22.75 -8.89 -29.99
C ILE A 421 22.00 -7.85 -30.84
N GLU A 422 20.69 -8.03 -31.00
CA GLU A 422 19.85 -7.12 -31.77
C GLU A 422 19.75 -5.75 -31.08
N ALA A 423 19.72 -5.73 -29.73
CA ALA A 423 19.77 -4.51 -28.94
C ALA A 423 21.03 -3.70 -29.19
N GLU A 424 22.21 -4.34 -29.15
CA GLU A 424 23.48 -3.68 -29.46
C GLU A 424 23.50 -3.11 -30.88
N GLN A 425 23.04 -3.87 -31.86
CA GLN A 425 22.96 -3.42 -33.25
C GLN A 425 22.02 -2.20 -33.41
N ALA A 426 20.87 -2.20 -32.74
CA ALA A 426 19.95 -1.08 -32.79
C ALA A 426 20.56 0.17 -32.14
N MET A 427 21.22 0.04 -30.98
CA MET A 427 21.91 1.17 -30.31
C MET A 427 23.08 1.72 -31.13
N LEU A 428 23.84 0.87 -31.83
CA LEU A 428 24.90 1.33 -32.75
C LEU A 428 24.32 2.09 -33.91
N ARG A 429 23.22 1.63 -34.50
CA ARG A 429 22.51 2.39 -35.56
C ARG A 429 21.98 3.73 -35.07
N ALA A 430 21.50 3.81 -33.81
CA ALA A 430 21.11 5.08 -33.19
C ALA A 430 22.30 6.02 -33.06
N ARG A 431 23.43 5.53 -32.56
CA ARG A 431 24.67 6.31 -32.41
C ARG A 431 25.17 6.89 -33.71
N ASP A 432 25.18 6.10 -34.77
CA ASP A 432 25.64 6.58 -36.11
C ASP A 432 24.76 7.69 -36.69
N ARG A 433 23.54 7.87 -36.18
CA ARG A 433 22.56 8.87 -36.61
C ARG A 433 22.42 10.05 -35.64
N ALA A 434 22.92 9.95 -34.44
CA ALA A 434 22.80 10.95 -33.37
C ALA A 434 23.91 12.01 -33.39
N THR A 435 24.58 12.23 -34.53
CA THR A 435 25.84 12.99 -34.67
C THR A 435 25.82 14.41 -34.11
N ASN A 436 24.66 15.05 -33.96
CA ASN A 436 24.51 16.42 -33.44
C ASN A 436 23.69 16.50 -32.14
N ASP A 437 23.43 15.36 -31.47
CA ASP A 437 22.66 15.32 -30.25
C ASP A 437 23.53 14.75 -29.11
N GLU A 438 24.24 15.66 -28.43
CA GLU A 438 25.16 15.30 -27.31
C GLU A 438 24.47 14.53 -26.19
N ARG A 439 23.20 14.85 -25.93
CA ARG A 439 22.43 14.18 -24.88
C ARG A 439 22.12 12.73 -25.25
N LEU A 440 21.60 12.51 -26.46
CA LEU A 440 21.32 11.17 -26.95
C LEU A 440 22.60 10.35 -27.07
N MET A 441 23.71 10.95 -27.48
CA MET A 441 25.02 10.28 -27.52
C MET A 441 25.48 9.82 -26.15
N CYS A 442 25.34 10.66 -25.12
CA CYS A 442 25.66 10.30 -23.74
C CYS A 442 24.79 9.13 -23.21
N ASP A 443 23.48 9.19 -23.48
CA ASP A 443 22.55 8.12 -23.10
C ASP A 443 22.91 6.79 -23.79
N LEU A 444 23.23 6.84 -25.10
CA LEU A 444 23.63 5.66 -25.89
C LEU A 444 24.96 5.04 -25.42
N GLU A 445 25.96 5.86 -25.11
CA GLU A 445 27.25 5.38 -24.58
C GLU A 445 27.08 4.69 -23.23
N ASN A 446 26.24 5.24 -22.37
CA ASN A 446 25.93 4.66 -21.08
C ASN A 446 25.18 3.31 -21.23
N ASP A 447 24.16 3.26 -22.08
CA ASP A 447 23.34 2.07 -22.28
C ASP A 447 24.15 0.95 -22.96
N LEU A 448 25.01 1.26 -23.94
CA LEU A 448 25.94 0.31 -24.56
C LEU A 448 26.96 -0.25 -23.56
N ARG A 449 27.42 0.59 -22.60
CA ARG A 449 28.32 0.13 -21.53
C ARG A 449 27.63 -0.83 -20.60
N ILE A 450 26.39 -0.51 -20.17
CA ILE A 450 25.55 -1.37 -19.30
C ILE A 450 25.26 -2.69 -20.00
N LEU A 451 24.90 -2.66 -21.29
CA LEU A 451 24.63 -3.86 -22.08
C LEU A 451 25.84 -4.81 -22.12
N LYS A 452 27.06 -4.26 -22.29
CA LYS A 452 28.33 -5.02 -22.33
C LYS A 452 28.73 -5.57 -20.97
N SER A 453 28.38 -4.93 -19.87
CA SER A 453 28.67 -5.41 -18.52
C SER A 453 27.78 -6.56 -18.08
N GLY A 454 26.72 -6.89 -18.84
CA GLY A 454 25.71 -7.90 -18.46
C GLY A 454 24.76 -7.41 -17.35
N ASP A 455 24.84 -6.14 -16.97
CA ASP A 455 23.92 -5.54 -16.03
C ASP A 455 22.56 -5.30 -16.70
N ARG A 456 21.45 -5.61 -16.00
CA ARG A 456 20.08 -5.42 -16.51
C ARG A 456 19.55 -3.99 -16.33
N GLY A 457 20.36 -3.06 -15.82
CA GLY A 457 20.00 -1.69 -15.48
C GLY A 457 19.95 -0.70 -16.66
N ILE A 458 19.64 -1.14 -17.89
CA ILE A 458 19.53 -0.26 -19.06
C ILE A 458 18.44 0.79 -18.83
N GLY A 459 18.81 2.07 -18.96
CA GLY A 459 17.90 3.23 -18.83
C GLY A 459 16.86 3.26 -19.96
N GLY A 460 15.71 3.85 -19.69
CA GLY A 460 14.67 4.04 -20.70
C GLY A 460 15.00 5.19 -21.65
N MET A 461 14.61 5.05 -22.92
CA MET A 461 14.65 6.12 -23.91
C MET A 461 13.86 7.34 -23.42
N ARG A 462 14.41 8.54 -23.59
CA ARG A 462 13.67 9.81 -23.44
C ARG A 462 13.17 10.30 -24.80
N PRO A 463 11.98 10.94 -24.90
CA PRO A 463 11.50 11.45 -26.18
C PRO A 463 12.41 12.58 -26.72
N SER A 464 12.41 12.74 -28.05
CA SER A 464 13.25 13.68 -28.79
C SER A 464 13.07 15.15 -28.42
N ARG A 465 11.87 15.53 -27.94
CA ARG A 465 11.63 16.91 -27.45
C ARG A 465 11.80 16.96 -25.93
N PRO A 466 12.49 18.00 -25.39
CA PRO A 466 12.59 18.17 -23.95
C PRO A 466 11.18 18.23 -23.35
N LEU A 467 10.91 17.31 -22.41
CA LEU A 467 9.79 17.42 -21.49
C LEU A 467 10.09 18.71 -20.73
N THR A 468 9.25 19.74 -20.86
CA THR A 468 9.42 21.09 -20.34
C THR A 468 10.21 21.14 -19.02
N ASP A 469 11.23 22.02 -18.93
CA ASP A 469 12.03 22.25 -17.73
C ASP A 469 11.13 22.58 -16.53
N ASN A 470 10.75 21.57 -15.78
CA ASN A 470 10.06 21.77 -14.53
C ASN A 470 10.81 21.02 -13.41
N PRO A 471 11.25 21.74 -12.37
CA PRO A 471 11.97 21.10 -11.28
C PRO A 471 11.09 20.05 -10.66
N ARG A 472 11.66 18.87 -10.40
CA ARG A 472 11.04 17.74 -9.72
C ARG A 472 10.41 18.23 -8.41
N SER A 473 9.12 18.59 -8.43
CA SER A 473 8.36 18.76 -7.20
C SER A 473 7.96 17.37 -6.71
N ASN A 474 8.48 16.98 -5.56
CA ASN A 474 8.10 15.72 -4.89
C ASN A 474 6.64 15.69 -4.42
N ASN A 475 5.83 16.65 -4.86
CA ASN A 475 4.47 16.84 -4.37
C ASN A 475 3.46 16.25 -5.36
N HIS A 476 3.04 15.00 -5.11
CA HIS A 476 2.07 14.27 -5.95
C HIS A 476 0.70 14.95 -6.05
N SER A 477 0.29 15.76 -5.05
CA SER A 477 -0.97 16.51 -5.11
C SER A 477 -1.01 17.53 -6.24
N SER A 478 0.14 18.05 -6.65
CA SER A 478 0.25 18.99 -7.77
C SER A 478 0.24 18.28 -9.14
N ALA A 479 0.66 17.02 -9.20
CA ALA A 479 0.84 16.29 -10.45
C ALA A 479 -0.46 16.12 -11.24
N PHE A 480 -1.54 15.68 -10.60
CA PHE A 480 -2.85 15.54 -11.26
C PHE A 480 -3.44 16.88 -11.72
N ARG A 481 -3.20 17.97 -10.97
CA ARG A 481 -3.64 19.31 -11.38
C ARG A 481 -2.85 19.84 -12.59
N HIS A 482 -1.55 19.56 -12.66
CA HIS A 482 -0.70 20.01 -13.78
C HIS A 482 -1.05 19.36 -15.12
N ILE A 483 -1.54 18.12 -15.13
CA ILE A 483 -2.02 17.47 -16.36
C ILE A 483 -3.44 17.89 -16.76
N GLY A 484 -4.08 18.81 -16.01
CA GLY A 484 -5.43 19.30 -16.28
C GLY A 484 -6.53 18.24 -16.12
N LEU A 485 -6.27 17.23 -15.29
CA LEU A 485 -7.18 16.14 -14.95
C LEU A 485 -7.19 16.01 -13.42
N SER A 486 -8.14 16.66 -12.76
CA SER A 486 -8.39 16.42 -11.33
C SER A 486 -9.47 15.35 -11.20
N PRO A 487 -9.31 14.37 -10.29
CA PRO A 487 -10.40 13.46 -9.92
C PRO A 487 -11.63 14.22 -9.40
N ASP A 488 -11.40 15.37 -8.77
CA ASP A 488 -12.41 16.17 -8.05
C ASP A 488 -13.14 17.20 -8.93
N ASN A 489 -12.81 17.31 -10.22
CA ASN A 489 -13.46 18.25 -11.14
C ASN A 489 -14.33 17.48 -12.15
N PRO A 490 -15.66 17.80 -12.26
CA PRO A 490 -16.57 17.13 -13.18
C PRO A 490 -16.20 17.29 -14.66
#